data_4532ee4e41e2a69c3a949f7cd55aeb0a
#
_entry.id   4532ee4e41e2a69c3a949f7cd55aeb0a
#
_cell.length_a   1.000
_cell.length_b   1.000
_cell.length_c   1.000
_cell.angle_alpha   90.00
_cell.angle_beta   90.00
_cell.angle_gamma   90.00
#
_symmetry.space_group_name_H-M   'P 1'
#
loop_
_entity.id
_entity.type
_entity.pdbx_description
1 polymer ?
#
loop_
_entity_poly.entity_id
_entity_poly.type
_entity_poly.pdbx_seq_one_letter_code
_entity_poly.pdbx_strand_id
1 'polypeptide(L)'
;MIPMQFALRRRMIIAGGGGAPISDLPLGTLIRILYSDGGKGVADYEIADINNLVSGGVVLVRKNIHSNSAFGSTDSYPNGTLDNLINTTIYNNMPQKLRDKMMDVTFGLLTVSGIEDITRKMFALTRTMAGFGGSEGKALQLYTSDASRVKTFNGSASNWRLSSQHIADGGVWVVQTDGSATNYSSSSSYGVVPAFVIPSETPYDPTPNTDGSYNLIL
;
A
#
# COMPACT_ATOMS: atom_id res chain seq x y z
N MET A 1 -9.29 -21.17 -37.70
CA MET A 1 -9.75 -20.53 -36.44
C MET A 1 -9.52 -21.56 -35.35
N ILE A 2 -8.40 -21.45 -34.60
CA ILE A 2 -8.01 -22.41 -33.56
C ILE A 2 -8.45 -21.81 -32.22
N PRO A 3 -9.24 -22.48 -31.39
CA PRO A 3 -9.63 -21.94 -30.10
C PRO A 3 -8.43 -22.01 -29.14
N MET A 4 -8.09 -20.84 -28.58
CA MET A 4 -7.12 -20.69 -27.52
C MET A 4 -7.66 -21.40 -26.27
N GLN A 5 -7.14 -22.59 -25.97
CA GLN A 5 -7.41 -23.25 -24.69
C GLN A 5 -6.64 -22.52 -23.59
N PHE A 6 -7.37 -21.81 -22.74
CA PHE A 6 -6.86 -21.37 -21.44
C PHE A 6 -6.57 -22.63 -20.61
N ALA A 7 -5.31 -22.98 -20.50
CA ALA A 7 -4.87 -24.01 -19.57
C ALA A 7 -5.02 -23.49 -18.14
N LEU A 8 -6.17 -23.79 -17.51
CA LEU A 8 -6.33 -23.70 -16.07
C LEU A 8 -5.30 -24.66 -15.43
N ARG A 9 -4.18 -24.14 -14.96
CA ARG A 9 -3.29 -24.89 -14.09
C ARG A 9 -4.01 -25.11 -12.76
N ARG A 10 -4.81 -26.17 -12.66
CA ARG A 10 -5.22 -26.74 -11.37
C ARG A 10 -3.95 -27.23 -10.67
N ARG A 11 -3.35 -26.39 -9.82
CA ARG A 11 -2.42 -26.89 -8.80
C ARG A 11 -3.23 -27.78 -7.86
N MET A 12 -2.83 -29.06 -7.79
CA MET A 12 -3.34 -30.03 -6.83
C MET A 12 -3.20 -29.42 -5.43
N ILE A 13 -4.32 -29.16 -4.77
CA ILE A 13 -4.35 -28.85 -3.33
C ILE A 13 -3.87 -30.10 -2.62
N ILE A 14 -2.64 -30.09 -2.15
CA ILE A 14 -2.15 -31.11 -1.22
C ILE A 14 -2.95 -30.90 0.05
N ALA A 15 -3.72 -31.93 0.45
CA ALA A 15 -4.47 -31.97 1.69
C ALA A 15 -3.50 -32.00 2.89
N GLY A 16 -3.11 -30.83 3.32
CA GLY A 16 -2.36 -30.53 4.52
C GLY A 16 -2.51 -29.04 4.74
N GLY A 17 -3.25 -28.66 5.75
CA GLY A 17 -3.69 -27.34 6.26
C GLY A 17 -2.98 -26.03 5.88
N GLY A 18 -2.45 -25.88 4.68
CA GLY A 18 -1.78 -24.70 4.17
C GLY A 18 -2.61 -24.03 3.09
N GLY A 19 -2.98 -22.77 3.27
CA GLY A 19 -3.65 -21.96 2.26
C GLY A 19 -2.79 -21.77 0.99
N ALA A 20 -3.40 -21.24 -0.08
CA ALA A 20 -2.69 -20.89 -1.30
C ALA A 20 -1.83 -19.64 -1.10
N PRO A 21 -0.70 -19.46 -1.85
CA PRO A 21 0.13 -18.27 -1.77
C PRO A 21 -0.64 -17.01 -2.16
N ILE A 22 -0.45 -15.91 -1.43
CA ILE A 22 -1.13 -14.63 -1.73
C ILE A 22 -0.81 -14.12 -3.15
N SER A 23 0.34 -14.47 -3.69
CA SER A 23 0.70 -14.13 -5.08
C SER A 23 -0.16 -14.80 -6.16
N ASP A 24 -0.97 -15.79 -5.81
CA ASP A 24 -1.93 -16.40 -6.74
C ASP A 24 -3.22 -15.56 -6.92
N LEU A 25 -3.44 -14.57 -6.05
CA LEU A 25 -4.55 -13.65 -6.14
C LEU A 25 -4.26 -12.51 -7.14
N PRO A 26 -5.27 -12.07 -7.92
CA PRO A 26 -5.09 -10.97 -8.87
C PRO A 26 -4.87 -9.62 -8.18
N LEU A 27 -4.29 -8.66 -8.91
CA LEU A 27 -4.20 -7.26 -8.49
C LEU A 27 -5.59 -6.70 -8.17
N GLY A 28 -5.68 -5.87 -7.15
CA GLY A 28 -6.93 -5.28 -6.67
C GLY A 28 -7.74 -6.18 -5.74
N THR A 29 -7.36 -7.45 -5.54
CA THR A 29 -8.00 -8.32 -4.53
C THR A 29 -7.84 -7.72 -3.15
N LEU A 30 -8.90 -7.76 -2.34
CA LEU A 30 -8.92 -7.23 -1.00
C LEU A 30 -8.46 -8.28 0.02
N ILE A 31 -7.51 -7.88 0.84
CA ILE A 31 -7.01 -8.65 1.98
C ILE A 31 -7.48 -7.97 3.26
N ARG A 32 -8.20 -8.70 4.08
CA ARG A 32 -8.73 -8.22 5.36
C ARG A 32 -7.72 -8.34 6.48
N ILE A 33 -7.46 -7.23 7.17
CA ILE A 33 -6.57 -7.17 8.33
C ILE A 33 -7.39 -6.77 9.55
N LEU A 34 -7.29 -7.57 10.60
CA LEU A 34 -7.89 -7.27 11.91
C LEU A 34 -6.88 -6.48 12.75
N TYR A 35 -7.22 -5.26 13.14
CA TYR A 35 -6.39 -4.45 14.02
C TYR A 35 -6.57 -4.85 15.48
N SER A 36 -5.51 -4.77 16.27
CA SER A 36 -5.52 -5.10 17.70
C SER A 36 -5.97 -3.95 18.59
N ASP A 37 -6.07 -2.74 18.05
CA ASP A 37 -6.49 -1.57 18.83
C ASP A 37 -8.00 -1.43 18.87
N GLY A 38 -8.56 -1.45 20.05
CA GLY A 38 -9.96 -1.41 20.40
C GLY A 38 -10.84 -0.34 19.75
N GLY A 39 -10.60 0.09 18.51
CA GLY A 39 -11.42 1.14 17.90
C GLY A 39 -11.68 1.06 16.41
N LYS A 40 -10.83 0.43 15.63
CA LYS A 40 -10.98 0.43 14.17
C LYS A 40 -11.09 -0.97 13.54
N GLY A 41 -11.08 -1.99 14.35
CA GLY A 41 -11.49 -3.37 14.15
C GLY A 41 -10.97 -4.06 12.87
N VAL A 42 -11.24 -3.52 11.70
CA VAL A 42 -10.99 -4.16 10.40
C VAL A 42 -10.57 -3.14 9.37
N ALA A 43 -9.59 -3.47 8.56
CA ALA A 43 -9.28 -2.71 7.35
C ALA A 43 -8.95 -3.63 6.18
N ASP A 44 -9.42 -3.26 5.01
CA ASP A 44 -9.08 -3.95 3.78
C ASP A 44 -7.88 -3.29 3.10
N TYR A 45 -6.97 -4.12 2.62
CA TYR A 45 -5.81 -3.74 1.82
C TYR A 45 -5.95 -4.38 0.44
N GLU A 46 -5.65 -3.64 -0.60
CA GLU A 46 -5.65 -4.15 -1.97
C GLU A 46 -4.25 -4.65 -2.36
N ILE A 47 -4.19 -5.76 -3.07
CA ILE A 47 -2.95 -6.24 -3.69
C ILE A 47 -2.59 -5.25 -4.81
N ALA A 48 -1.55 -4.45 -4.60
CA ALA A 48 -1.15 -3.39 -5.51
C ALA A 48 0.04 -3.76 -6.41
N ASP A 49 0.83 -4.75 -6.00
CA ASP A 49 2.00 -5.19 -6.76
C ASP A 49 2.42 -6.61 -6.36
N ILE A 50 2.88 -7.39 -7.33
CA ILE A 50 3.34 -8.75 -7.12
C ILE A 50 4.73 -8.91 -7.76
N ASN A 51 5.77 -9.17 -6.94
CA ASN A 51 7.14 -9.46 -7.37
C ASN A 51 7.84 -8.35 -8.21
N ASN A 52 7.26 -7.13 -8.31
CA ASN A 52 7.84 -6.07 -9.12
C ASN A 52 8.62 -5.05 -8.26
N LEU A 53 7.98 -4.43 -7.24
CA LEU A 53 8.68 -3.51 -6.34
C LEU A 53 9.76 -4.25 -5.53
N VAL A 54 9.39 -5.38 -4.94
CA VAL A 54 10.27 -6.26 -4.15
C VAL A 54 10.17 -7.68 -4.71
N SER A 55 11.30 -8.26 -5.08
CA SER A 55 11.36 -9.67 -5.51
C SER A 55 10.92 -10.59 -4.37
N GLY A 56 10.02 -11.53 -4.64
CA GLY A 56 9.44 -12.42 -3.63
C GLY A 56 8.43 -11.74 -2.70
N GLY A 57 7.97 -10.52 -3.02
CA GLY A 57 7.03 -9.76 -2.20
C GLY A 57 5.71 -9.42 -2.90
N VAL A 58 4.67 -9.25 -2.10
CA VAL A 58 3.37 -8.69 -2.49
C VAL A 58 3.14 -7.40 -1.72
N VAL A 59 2.90 -6.30 -2.45
CA VAL A 59 2.61 -5.00 -1.86
C VAL A 59 1.11 -4.90 -1.56
N LEU A 60 0.80 -4.63 -0.32
CA LEU A 60 -0.54 -4.38 0.18
C LEU A 60 -0.70 -2.88 0.48
N VAL A 61 -1.66 -2.24 -0.15
CA VAL A 61 -1.98 -0.81 0.04
C VAL A 61 -3.37 -0.69 0.64
N ARG A 62 -3.52 0.11 1.68
CA ARG A 62 -4.83 0.29 2.32
C ARG A 62 -5.87 0.77 1.30
N LYS A 63 -7.03 0.14 1.30
CA LYS A 63 -8.13 0.44 0.36
C LYS A 63 -8.71 1.83 0.61
N ASN A 64 -9.02 2.12 1.86
CA ASN A 64 -9.60 3.39 2.30
C ASN A 64 -8.59 4.19 3.13
N ILE A 65 -8.74 5.50 3.17
CA ILE A 65 -7.93 6.39 3.99
C ILE A 65 -8.06 5.99 5.47
N HIS A 66 -6.92 5.88 6.17
CA HIS A 66 -6.89 5.55 7.60
C HIS A 66 -7.36 6.72 8.46
N SER A 67 -6.78 7.89 8.25
CA SER A 67 -6.99 9.13 9.01
C SER A 67 -6.45 10.29 8.19
N ASN A 68 -6.64 11.50 8.66
CA ASN A 68 -5.96 12.66 8.10
C ASN A 68 -4.74 13.03 8.96
N SER A 69 -3.66 13.47 8.31
CA SER A 69 -2.44 13.95 8.96
C SER A 69 -1.76 15.02 8.15
N ALA A 70 -1.04 15.93 8.81
CA ALA A 70 -0.04 16.76 8.17
C ALA A 70 1.16 15.88 7.73
N PHE A 71 1.97 16.37 6.78
CA PHE A 71 3.20 15.71 6.38
C PHE A 71 4.28 15.88 7.48
N GLY A 72 4.43 17.09 7.95
CA GLY A 72 5.35 17.49 9.01
C GLY A 72 5.66 18.98 8.96
N SER A 73 6.26 19.51 10.00
CA SER A 73 6.71 20.90 10.06
C SER A 73 8.05 21.11 9.33
N THR A 74 8.80 20.03 9.12
CA THR A 74 10.03 20.01 8.33
C THR A 74 9.70 19.24 7.07
N ASP A 75 9.64 19.78 5.94
CA ASP A 75 9.21 19.19 4.66
C ASP A 75 9.91 17.85 4.28
N SER A 76 10.28 17.05 5.28
CA SER A 76 10.94 15.75 5.16
C SER A 76 10.02 14.61 5.60
N TYR A 77 9.85 13.59 4.73
CA TYR A 77 9.12 12.37 5.09
C TYR A 77 9.86 11.57 6.17
N PRO A 78 11.17 11.27 6.04
CA PRO A 78 11.86 10.50 7.05
C PRO A 78 11.78 11.19 8.43
N ASN A 79 11.18 10.48 9.39
CA ASN A 79 10.95 10.94 10.76
C ASN A 79 9.99 12.15 10.89
N GLY A 80 9.31 12.55 9.81
CA GLY A 80 8.23 13.54 9.83
C GLY A 80 6.95 13.00 10.47
N THR A 81 5.95 13.87 10.62
CA THR A 81 4.66 13.51 11.26
C THR A 81 3.97 12.33 10.56
N LEU A 82 3.96 12.31 9.23
CA LEU A 82 3.35 11.24 8.44
C LEU A 82 4.09 9.91 8.62
N ASP A 83 5.43 9.93 8.51
CA ASP A 83 6.25 8.72 8.69
C ASP A 83 6.10 8.15 10.10
N ASN A 84 6.16 9.01 11.13
CA ASN A 84 5.98 8.61 12.52
C ASN A 84 4.58 8.01 12.77
N LEU A 85 3.51 8.63 12.23
CA LEU A 85 2.16 8.08 12.35
C LEU A 85 2.07 6.67 11.76
N ILE A 86 2.66 6.46 10.57
CA ILE A 86 2.63 5.16 9.90
C ILE A 86 3.46 4.12 10.66
N ASN A 87 4.69 4.45 11.06
CA ASN A 87 5.66 3.49 11.59
C ASN A 87 5.60 3.30 13.11
N THR A 88 4.89 4.16 13.84
CA THR A 88 4.65 3.98 15.28
C THR A 88 3.20 3.62 15.56
N THR A 89 2.25 4.46 15.19
CA THR A 89 0.84 4.24 15.57
C THR A 89 0.20 3.14 14.73
N ILE A 90 0.24 3.27 13.38
CA ILE A 90 -0.47 2.31 12.51
C ILE A 90 0.24 0.96 12.55
N TYR A 91 1.57 0.93 12.44
CA TYR A 91 2.36 -0.31 12.50
C TYR A 91 2.17 -1.06 13.81
N ASN A 92 2.22 -0.37 14.97
CA ASN A 92 2.06 -1.03 16.27
C ASN A 92 0.66 -1.59 16.51
N ASN A 93 -0.35 -1.05 15.83
CA ASN A 93 -1.72 -1.55 15.87
C ASN A 93 -1.97 -2.75 14.94
N MET A 94 -1.01 -3.11 14.08
CA MET A 94 -1.10 -4.32 13.26
C MET A 94 -0.92 -5.57 14.13
N PRO A 95 -1.57 -6.70 13.78
CA PRO A 95 -1.34 -7.98 14.45
C PRO A 95 0.14 -8.34 14.49
N GLN A 96 0.65 -8.80 15.65
CA GLN A 96 2.08 -9.13 15.79
C GLN A 96 2.55 -10.11 14.71
N LYS A 97 1.81 -11.18 14.48
CA LYS A 97 2.14 -12.18 13.46
C LYS A 97 2.26 -11.59 12.04
N LEU A 98 1.46 -10.55 11.72
CA LEU A 98 1.57 -9.84 10.45
C LEU A 98 2.80 -8.97 10.43
N ARG A 99 3.10 -8.23 11.52
CA ARG A 99 4.32 -7.41 11.63
C ARG A 99 5.59 -8.23 11.46
N ASP A 100 5.60 -9.46 11.97
CA ASP A 100 6.72 -10.41 11.85
C ASP A 100 6.92 -10.89 10.40
N LYS A 101 5.86 -10.84 9.57
CA LYS A 101 5.92 -11.16 8.15
C LYS A 101 6.28 -9.97 7.25
N MET A 102 6.12 -8.72 7.74
CA MET A 102 6.42 -7.55 6.95
C MET A 102 7.90 -7.48 6.60
N MET A 103 8.17 -7.32 5.31
CA MET A 103 9.52 -7.18 4.76
C MET A 103 10.02 -5.74 4.93
N ASP A 104 11.31 -5.57 5.14
CA ASP A 104 11.97 -4.28 5.01
C ASP A 104 12.08 -3.91 3.52
N VAL A 105 11.61 -2.71 3.17
CA VAL A 105 11.62 -2.19 1.80
C VAL A 105 12.51 -0.97 1.73
N THR A 106 13.54 -1.04 0.91
CA THR A 106 14.40 0.11 0.59
C THR A 106 13.93 0.72 -0.73
N PHE A 107 13.68 2.02 -0.73
CA PHE A 107 13.25 2.76 -1.91
C PHE A 107 13.80 4.18 -1.89
N GLY A 108 14.00 4.76 -3.08
CA GLY A 108 14.36 6.16 -3.23
C GLY A 108 13.19 7.05 -2.84
N LEU A 109 13.48 8.12 -2.14
CA LEU A 109 12.53 9.14 -1.74
C LEU A 109 12.99 10.49 -2.26
N LEU A 110 12.11 11.19 -2.98
CA LEU A 110 12.41 12.54 -3.45
C LEU A 110 12.28 13.54 -2.30
N THR A 111 13.40 14.20 -1.99
CA THR A 111 13.54 15.28 -1.01
C THR A 111 13.99 16.55 -1.69
N VAL A 112 14.02 17.66 -0.97
CA VAL A 112 14.59 18.93 -1.49
C VAL A 112 16.07 18.82 -1.82
N SER A 113 16.78 17.86 -1.24
CA SER A 113 18.21 17.60 -1.46
C SER A 113 18.48 16.61 -2.61
N GLY A 114 17.43 16.02 -3.19
CA GLY A 114 17.53 14.98 -4.22
C GLY A 114 16.87 13.68 -3.79
N ILE A 115 17.32 12.56 -4.38
CA ILE A 115 16.80 11.23 -4.02
C ILE A 115 17.67 10.63 -2.92
N GLU A 116 17.03 10.23 -1.83
CA GLU A 116 17.63 9.57 -0.68
C GLU A 116 16.99 8.19 -0.48
N ASP A 117 17.80 7.16 -0.27
CA ASP A 117 17.29 5.83 0.04
C ASP A 117 16.82 5.76 1.49
N ILE A 118 15.60 5.27 1.69
CA ILE A 118 15.06 4.96 3.01
C ILE A 118 14.60 3.50 3.08
N THR A 119 14.65 2.92 4.28
CA THR A 119 14.15 1.57 4.53
C THR A 119 13.00 1.61 5.53
N ARG A 120 11.86 1.00 5.19
CA ARG A 120 10.66 0.96 6.03
C ARG A 120 9.94 -0.37 5.89
N LYS A 121 9.27 -0.81 6.96
CA LYS A 121 8.30 -1.92 6.93
C LYS A 121 6.91 -1.46 6.49
N MET A 122 6.51 -0.28 6.94
CA MET A 122 5.31 0.40 6.44
C MET A 122 5.68 1.78 5.91
N PHE A 123 5.00 2.22 4.85
CA PHE A 123 5.33 3.49 4.20
C PHE A 123 4.10 4.12 3.52
N ALA A 124 4.15 5.43 3.29
CA ALA A 124 3.31 6.08 2.30
C ALA A 124 3.93 5.89 0.92
N LEU A 125 3.11 5.73 -0.12
CA LEU A 125 3.61 5.57 -1.49
C LEU A 125 4.36 6.81 -1.94
N THR A 126 5.44 6.62 -2.71
CA THR A 126 6.07 7.69 -3.46
C THR A 126 5.23 8.07 -4.67
N ARG A 127 5.55 9.21 -5.30
CA ARG A 127 4.94 9.64 -6.56
C ARG A 127 5.12 8.59 -7.67
N THR A 128 6.31 7.99 -7.75
CA THR A 128 6.60 6.93 -8.72
C THR A 128 5.78 5.67 -8.43
N MET A 129 5.70 5.22 -7.17
CA MET A 129 4.89 4.05 -6.78
C MET A 129 3.41 4.24 -7.10
N ALA A 130 2.90 5.46 -6.97
CA ALA A 130 1.53 5.80 -7.33
C ALA A 130 1.30 5.96 -8.84
N GLY A 131 2.32 5.71 -9.69
CA GLY A 131 2.19 5.68 -11.15
C GLY A 131 2.21 7.04 -11.83
N PHE A 132 2.70 8.11 -11.17
CA PHE A 132 2.83 9.44 -11.77
C PHE A 132 4.21 9.71 -12.43
N GLY A 133 5.01 8.66 -12.57
CA GLY A 133 6.38 8.78 -13.07
C GLY A 133 7.35 9.35 -12.03
N GLY A 134 8.63 9.30 -12.35
CA GLY A 134 9.71 9.72 -11.47
C GLY A 134 10.78 8.62 -11.32
N SER A 135 11.69 8.80 -10.35
CA SER A 135 12.83 7.91 -10.12
C SER A 135 12.89 7.35 -8.68
N GLU A 136 11.78 7.43 -7.95
CA GLU A 136 11.66 7.05 -6.54
C GLU A 136 11.25 5.57 -6.35
N GLY A 137 11.84 4.66 -7.09
CA GLY A 137 11.49 3.25 -7.11
C GLY A 137 10.70 2.86 -8.35
N LYS A 138 9.84 1.85 -8.25
CA LYS A 138 9.02 1.31 -9.34
C LYS A 138 7.55 1.67 -9.16
N ALA A 139 6.85 1.92 -10.27
CA ALA A 139 5.40 2.07 -10.26
C ALA A 139 4.74 0.74 -9.84
N LEU A 140 3.76 0.80 -8.95
CA LEU A 140 2.98 -0.36 -8.57
C LEU A 140 2.03 -0.75 -9.72
N GLN A 141 1.90 -2.04 -9.95
CA GLN A 141 1.17 -2.61 -11.09
C GLN A 141 -0.33 -2.24 -11.11
N LEU A 142 -0.93 -1.99 -9.94
CA LEU A 142 -2.34 -1.62 -9.83
C LEU A 142 -2.61 -0.17 -10.29
N TYR A 143 -1.66 0.75 -10.07
CA TYR A 143 -1.90 2.19 -10.27
C TYR A 143 -1.57 2.66 -11.69
N THR A 144 -2.34 2.19 -12.65
CA THR A 144 -2.17 2.49 -14.10
C THR A 144 -3.08 3.58 -14.62
N SER A 145 -4.07 4.04 -13.82
CA SER A 145 -5.04 5.07 -14.20
C SER A 145 -5.44 5.92 -13.00
N ASP A 146 -6.00 7.10 -13.23
CA ASP A 146 -6.52 7.96 -12.16
C ASP A 146 -7.58 7.23 -11.34
N ALA A 147 -8.51 6.53 -11.97
CA ALA A 147 -9.55 5.78 -11.27
C ALA A 147 -9.00 4.74 -10.28
N SER A 148 -7.84 4.12 -10.57
CA SER A 148 -7.21 3.14 -9.67
C SER A 148 -6.63 3.78 -8.41
N ARG A 149 -6.38 5.09 -8.40
CA ARG A 149 -5.78 5.86 -7.30
C ARG A 149 -6.81 6.49 -6.38
N VAL A 150 -8.09 6.53 -6.77
CA VAL A 150 -9.15 7.13 -5.95
C VAL A 150 -9.29 6.35 -4.64
N LYS A 151 -9.20 7.06 -3.52
CA LYS A 151 -9.38 6.52 -2.16
C LYS A 151 -10.54 7.24 -1.48
N THR A 152 -11.21 6.54 -0.57
CA THR A 152 -12.34 7.10 0.16
C THR A 152 -12.03 7.30 1.65
N PHE A 153 -12.65 8.33 2.23
CA PHE A 153 -12.69 8.58 3.66
C PHE A 153 -14.14 8.79 4.07
N ASN A 154 -14.62 8.00 5.02
CA ASN A 154 -16.04 8.02 5.44
C ASN A 154 -17.02 7.87 4.26
N GLY A 155 -16.69 7.03 3.29
CA GLY A 155 -17.54 6.73 2.12
C GLY A 155 -17.45 7.71 0.96
N SER A 156 -16.71 8.82 1.07
CA SER A 156 -16.52 9.80 0.01
C SER A 156 -15.09 9.84 -0.50
N ALA A 157 -14.92 10.08 -1.81
CA ALA A 157 -13.59 10.28 -2.38
C ALA A 157 -12.89 11.46 -1.69
N SER A 158 -11.64 11.26 -1.33
CA SER A 158 -10.87 12.25 -0.57
C SER A 158 -9.40 12.26 -1.01
N ASN A 159 -8.78 13.43 -0.88
CA ASN A 159 -7.37 13.61 -1.17
C ASN A 159 -6.50 12.82 -0.18
N TRP A 160 -5.40 12.22 -0.65
CA TRP A 160 -4.46 11.50 0.20
C TRP A 160 -3.01 11.78 -0.17
N ARG A 161 -2.12 11.68 0.82
CA ARG A 161 -0.71 12.06 0.69
C ARG A 161 0.15 10.96 0.14
N LEU A 162 1.16 11.40 -0.63
CA LEU A 162 2.35 10.64 -0.99
C LEU A 162 3.51 11.02 -0.06
N SER A 163 4.57 10.21 -0.06
CA SER A 163 5.81 10.51 0.69
C SER A 163 6.75 11.46 -0.05
N SER A 164 6.54 11.70 -1.35
CA SER A 164 7.40 12.52 -2.19
C SER A 164 7.21 14.02 -1.95
N GLN A 165 8.31 14.75 -1.84
CA GLN A 165 8.30 16.20 -1.84
C GLN A 165 8.17 16.77 -3.25
N HIS A 166 7.66 18.01 -3.34
CA HIS A 166 7.65 18.80 -4.56
C HIS A 166 8.82 19.79 -4.50
N ILE A 167 9.83 19.56 -5.36
CA ILE A 167 11.14 20.26 -5.26
C ILE A 167 11.01 21.78 -5.50
N ALA A 168 10.06 22.21 -6.34
CA ALA A 168 10.02 23.59 -6.81
C ALA A 168 9.52 24.59 -5.75
N ASP A 169 8.68 24.14 -4.79
CA ASP A 169 8.02 25.05 -3.81
C ASP A 169 8.03 24.51 -2.38
N GLY A 170 8.74 23.41 -2.12
CA GLY A 170 8.77 22.77 -0.79
C GLY A 170 7.45 22.12 -0.37
N GLY A 171 6.48 22.00 -1.29
CA GLY A 171 5.23 21.28 -1.06
C GLY A 171 5.42 19.77 -1.04
N VAL A 172 4.33 19.05 -0.93
CA VAL A 172 4.29 17.58 -0.98
C VAL A 172 3.22 17.11 -1.94
N TRP A 173 3.49 15.99 -2.60
CA TRP A 173 2.54 15.42 -3.56
C TRP A 173 1.33 14.83 -2.86
N VAL A 174 0.16 15.08 -3.45
CA VAL A 174 -1.16 14.63 -2.98
C VAL A 174 -1.92 14.08 -4.17
N VAL A 175 -2.55 12.93 -4.01
CA VAL A 175 -3.52 12.39 -4.97
C VAL A 175 -4.89 13.01 -4.65
N GLN A 176 -5.55 13.54 -5.67
CA GLN A 176 -6.83 14.22 -5.56
C GLN A 176 -8.01 13.23 -5.58
N THR A 177 -9.21 13.75 -5.37
CA THR A 177 -10.47 12.96 -5.37
C THR A 177 -10.77 12.30 -6.71
N ASP A 178 -10.25 12.81 -7.81
CA ASP A 178 -10.35 12.25 -9.16
C ASP A 178 -9.20 11.29 -9.52
N GLY A 179 -8.22 11.11 -8.63
CA GLY A 179 -7.05 10.27 -8.83
C GLY A 179 -5.88 10.96 -9.51
N SER A 180 -5.99 12.22 -9.91
CA SER A 180 -4.88 13.03 -10.41
C SER A 180 -3.94 13.43 -9.27
N ALA A 181 -2.74 13.95 -9.59
CA ALA A 181 -1.79 14.42 -8.58
C ALA A 181 -1.59 15.92 -8.64
N THR A 182 -1.45 16.53 -7.49
CA THR A 182 -1.05 17.93 -7.31
C THR A 182 -0.16 18.08 -6.09
N ASN A 183 0.38 19.27 -5.87
CA ASN A 183 1.16 19.56 -4.67
C ASN A 183 0.39 20.50 -3.73
N TYR A 184 0.63 20.33 -2.45
CA TYR A 184 0.08 21.17 -1.40
C TYR A 184 1.12 21.43 -0.30
N SER A 185 0.85 22.43 0.55
CA SER A 185 1.66 22.69 1.73
C SER A 185 1.81 21.45 2.61
N SER A 186 3.03 21.20 3.11
CA SER A 186 3.34 20.13 4.04
C SER A 186 2.55 20.22 5.36
N SER A 187 2.17 21.43 5.77
CA SER A 187 1.38 21.68 6.99
C SER A 187 -0.11 21.33 6.85
N SER A 188 -0.64 21.28 5.61
CA SER A 188 -2.04 20.91 5.38
C SER A 188 -2.30 19.46 5.81
N SER A 189 -3.53 19.12 6.22
CA SER A 189 -3.90 17.77 6.64
C SER A 189 -4.66 17.04 5.53
N TYR A 190 -4.16 15.88 5.10
CA TYR A 190 -4.76 15.03 4.07
C TYR A 190 -4.76 13.56 4.48
N GLY A 191 -5.43 12.73 3.70
CA GLY A 191 -5.58 11.30 3.95
C GLY A 191 -4.25 10.54 4.02
N VAL A 192 -4.18 9.61 4.95
CA VAL A 192 -3.06 8.68 5.14
C VAL A 192 -3.44 7.32 4.58
N VAL A 193 -2.67 6.85 3.61
CA VAL A 193 -2.84 5.55 2.95
C VAL A 193 -1.56 4.74 3.13
N PRO A 194 -1.45 3.94 4.20
CA PRO A 194 -0.25 3.13 4.44
C PRO A 194 -0.19 1.92 3.52
N ALA A 195 1.05 1.54 3.19
CA ALA A 195 1.40 0.33 2.45
C ALA A 195 2.45 -0.47 3.20
N PHE A 196 2.53 -1.76 2.92
CA PHE A 196 3.58 -2.67 3.39
C PHE A 196 3.76 -3.84 2.43
N VAL A 197 4.84 -4.60 2.60
CA VAL A 197 5.15 -5.78 1.77
C VAL A 197 5.22 -7.01 2.66
N ILE A 198 4.63 -8.11 2.19
CA ILE A 198 4.76 -9.44 2.79
C ILE A 198 5.30 -10.43 1.76
N PRO A 199 5.92 -11.56 2.19
CA PRO A 199 6.38 -12.60 1.27
C PRO A 199 5.26 -13.11 0.36
N SER A 200 5.57 -13.32 -0.90
CA SER A 200 4.63 -13.76 -1.93
C SER A 200 4.00 -15.14 -1.66
N GLU A 201 4.71 -15.97 -0.91
CA GLU A 201 4.27 -17.30 -0.45
C GLU A 201 3.40 -17.26 0.81
N THR A 202 3.15 -16.09 1.41
CA THR A 202 2.28 -15.97 2.59
C THR A 202 0.92 -16.60 2.28
N PRO A 203 0.45 -17.59 3.08
CA PRO A 203 -0.77 -18.28 2.78
C PRO A 203 -2.02 -17.43 3.12
N TYR A 204 -3.06 -17.58 2.30
CA TYR A 204 -4.39 -17.02 2.57
C TYR A 204 -5.45 -18.11 2.63
N ASP A 205 -6.57 -17.84 3.32
CA ASP A 205 -7.75 -18.70 3.31
C ASP A 205 -8.45 -18.56 1.96
N PRO A 206 -8.57 -19.65 1.15
CA PRO A 206 -9.21 -19.57 -0.16
C PRO A 206 -10.72 -19.32 -0.11
N THR A 207 -11.33 -19.37 1.08
CA THR A 207 -12.74 -19.04 1.28
C THR A 207 -12.90 -17.53 1.44
N PRO A 208 -13.50 -16.81 0.48
CA PRO A 208 -13.68 -15.37 0.62
C PRO A 208 -14.70 -15.03 1.70
N ASN A 209 -14.51 -13.89 2.34
CA ASN A 209 -15.53 -13.27 3.18
C ASN A 209 -16.76 -12.88 2.35
N THR A 210 -17.87 -12.55 2.99
CA THR A 210 -19.13 -12.18 2.32
C THR A 210 -19.02 -10.96 1.41
N ASP A 211 -18.03 -10.11 1.61
CA ASP A 211 -17.73 -8.93 0.78
C ASP A 211 -16.66 -9.17 -0.29
N GLY A 212 -16.21 -10.43 -0.45
CA GLY A 212 -15.21 -10.82 -1.44
C GLY A 212 -13.75 -10.61 -1.01
N SER A 213 -13.49 -10.10 0.19
CA SER A 213 -12.13 -10.02 0.75
C SER A 213 -11.65 -11.38 1.24
N TYR A 214 -10.32 -11.55 1.38
CA TYR A 214 -9.67 -12.76 1.88
C TYR A 214 -8.93 -12.50 3.18
N ASN A 215 -8.74 -13.54 3.99
CA ASN A 215 -7.97 -13.50 5.22
C ASN A 215 -6.60 -14.14 5.02
N LEU A 216 -5.54 -13.57 5.63
CA LEU A 216 -4.23 -14.23 5.71
C LEU A 216 -4.25 -15.32 6.78
N ILE A 217 -3.50 -16.39 6.52
CA ILE A 217 -3.16 -17.41 7.50
C ILE A 217 -1.78 -17.06 8.08
N LEU A 218 -1.76 -16.54 9.32
CA LEU A 218 -0.57 -15.98 9.98
C LEU A 218 -0.07 -16.83 11.14
#